data_f7d564699377ba92c1e694915e896a3b
#
_entry.id   f7d564699377ba92c1e694915e896a3b
#
_cell.length_a   1.000
_cell.length_b   1.000
_cell.length_c   1.000
_cell.angle_alpha   90.00
_cell.angle_beta   90.00
_cell.angle_gamma   90.00
#
_symmetry.space_group_name_H-M   'P 1'
#
loop_
_entity.id
_entity.type
_entity.pdbx_description
1 polymer ?
#
loop_
_entity_poly.entity_id
_entity_poly.type
_entity_poly.pdbx_seq_one_letter_code
_entity_poly.pdbx_strand_id
1 'polypeptide(L)'
;MHFPMNKLSRYTALSLLAFTLFLGGCRKEEAPHTTSTPSETEETLGADRYVLMTYKSTTIPAGPMKGLSYKESYISYFDHLPTSDGVNNILERNTLFGRFGSDGGGLLEAHGQIYRYSNAVNNHAQGDLLINNPVRLTFSPSAQAIGERAYLESDAGGFSQAEKNFAIGEQLGFLIQPPAIDRIIEVTTFDPKTMAKLPAKILISEADKERIRQFILEKTPALSGQQLPRLVLGMKLMVLHEGILIMDAELQSDAQTNLSRDCYLVAYEAKNGGRLLSLSYLPNTGRLGTPSELLQYAHDEAGDLYLLAQGGDLLGFYQNSLIYRIRHGSHEVDPDWQVKISDLGLSYPARFNGIYVYQGKVLTMVSAHQLSAIRSEIPQDEWQYYTIDLATRHAEPIASLRPSSAFRQGVNIATVIDGRLYLRYVRTSSEAPYNGYYTYDVATGHATPAFSVALQSGYVADFKKITLTPQPR
;
A
#
# COMPACT_ATOMS: atom_id res chain seq x y z
N MET A 1 35.94 6.22 -25.44
CA MET A 1 35.27 4.98 -25.06
C MET A 1 33.80 5.11 -25.45
N HIS A 2 33.39 4.41 -26.51
CA HIS A 2 32.02 4.45 -27.02
C HIS A 2 31.19 3.37 -26.28
N PHE A 3 30.17 3.81 -25.56
CA PHE A 3 29.12 2.92 -25.09
C PHE A 3 27.97 2.91 -26.11
N PRO A 4 27.46 1.75 -26.52
CA PRO A 4 26.36 1.71 -27.46
C PRO A 4 25.04 1.92 -26.73
N MET A 5 24.46 3.10 -26.86
CA MET A 5 23.06 3.42 -26.56
C MET A 5 22.17 2.83 -27.66
N ASN A 6 21.75 1.58 -27.57
CA ASN A 6 20.76 1.07 -28.53
C ASN A 6 20.03 -0.22 -28.08
N LYS A 7 19.60 -0.28 -26.81
CA LYS A 7 18.74 -1.40 -26.39
C LYS A 7 17.37 -1.00 -25.79
N LEU A 8 17.15 0.26 -25.44
CA LEU A 8 15.86 0.70 -24.85
C LEU A 8 14.75 0.97 -25.90
N SER A 9 15.11 1.28 -27.13
CA SER A 9 14.14 1.61 -28.19
C SER A 9 13.36 0.39 -28.75
N ARG A 10 13.81 -0.83 -28.49
CA ARG A 10 13.15 -2.03 -29.02
C ARG A 10 11.99 -2.56 -28.18
N TYR A 11 11.87 -2.14 -26.94
CA TYR A 11 10.78 -2.63 -26.06
C TYR A 11 9.50 -1.82 -26.18
N THR A 12 9.57 -0.57 -26.56
CA THR A 12 8.39 0.29 -26.78
C THR A 12 7.66 0.00 -28.09
N ALA A 13 8.34 -0.55 -29.09
CA ALA A 13 7.70 -0.91 -30.36
C ALA A 13 6.99 -2.27 -30.33
N LEU A 14 7.39 -3.19 -29.45
CA LEU A 14 6.76 -4.51 -29.34
C LEU A 14 5.44 -4.48 -28.56
N SER A 15 5.25 -3.52 -27.68
CA SER A 15 3.99 -3.40 -26.94
C SER A 15 2.81 -2.90 -27.78
N LEU A 16 3.06 -2.23 -28.90
CA LEU A 16 1.99 -1.78 -29.79
C LEU A 16 1.54 -2.85 -30.81
N LEU A 17 2.40 -3.82 -31.14
CA LEU A 17 2.07 -4.84 -32.15
C LEU A 17 1.31 -6.06 -31.59
N ALA A 18 1.36 -6.27 -30.28
CA ALA A 18 0.67 -7.38 -29.62
C ALA A 18 -0.85 -7.15 -29.46
N PHE A 19 -1.33 -5.92 -29.70
CA PHE A 19 -2.73 -5.54 -29.46
C PHE A 19 -3.68 -5.83 -30.63
N THR A 20 -3.18 -6.17 -31.80
CA THR A 20 -4.03 -6.32 -33.03
C THR A 20 -4.34 -7.76 -33.43
N LEU A 21 -3.87 -8.78 -32.70
CA LEU A 21 -4.02 -10.17 -33.13
C LEU A 21 -4.95 -11.08 -32.31
N PHE A 22 -5.73 -10.52 -31.39
CA PHE A 22 -6.67 -11.29 -30.56
C PHE A 22 -8.15 -11.05 -30.84
N LEU A 23 -8.51 -10.77 -32.10
CA LEU A 23 -9.90 -10.72 -32.52
C LEU A 23 -10.24 -11.99 -33.33
N GLY A 24 -10.45 -13.09 -32.63
CA GLY A 24 -10.87 -14.33 -33.31
C GLY A 24 -11.41 -15.39 -32.36
N GLY A 25 -12.71 -15.37 -32.13
CA GLY A 25 -13.51 -16.58 -31.95
C GLY A 25 -13.70 -17.12 -30.52
N CYS A 26 -14.81 -16.76 -29.88
CA CYS A 26 -15.53 -17.68 -28.98
C CYS A 26 -17.01 -17.66 -29.25
N ARG A 27 -17.51 -18.82 -29.66
CA ARG A 27 -18.93 -19.14 -29.85
C ARG A 27 -19.65 -19.17 -28.50
N LYS A 28 -20.79 -18.51 -28.40
CA LYS A 28 -21.74 -18.62 -27.27
C LYS A 28 -22.47 -19.95 -27.35
N GLU A 29 -22.46 -20.69 -26.25
CA GLU A 29 -23.53 -21.64 -25.95
C GLU A 29 -24.45 -20.98 -24.91
N GLU A 30 -25.74 -20.86 -25.30
CA GLU A 30 -26.80 -20.38 -24.41
C GLU A 30 -27.29 -21.56 -23.54
N ALA A 31 -27.20 -21.41 -22.22
CA ALA A 31 -27.86 -22.31 -21.29
C ALA A 31 -29.22 -21.72 -20.85
N PRO A 32 -30.23 -22.55 -20.59
CA PRO A 32 -31.60 -22.09 -20.40
C PRO A 32 -31.80 -21.38 -19.03
N HIS A 33 -32.49 -20.26 -19.10
CA HIS A 33 -32.98 -19.52 -17.95
C HIS A 33 -33.97 -20.34 -17.12
N THR A 34 -33.58 -20.68 -15.90
CA THR A 34 -34.54 -20.98 -14.83
C THR A 34 -34.52 -19.83 -13.82
N THR A 35 -35.54 -19.01 -13.89
CA THR A 35 -35.84 -18.00 -12.87
C THR A 35 -36.37 -18.69 -11.61
N SER A 36 -35.53 -18.79 -10.59
CA SER A 36 -35.98 -18.91 -9.21
C SER A 36 -35.28 -17.81 -8.42
N THR A 37 -36.02 -16.78 -8.08
CA THR A 37 -35.63 -15.74 -7.15
C THR A 37 -35.54 -16.36 -5.75
N PRO A 38 -34.36 -16.44 -5.13
CA PRO A 38 -34.31 -16.78 -3.70
C PRO A 38 -34.76 -15.55 -2.92
N SER A 39 -35.70 -15.75 -2.04
CA SER A 39 -36.09 -14.78 -1.02
C SER A 39 -34.85 -14.49 -0.18
N GLU A 40 -34.33 -13.26 -0.25
CA GLU A 40 -33.32 -12.77 0.65
C GLU A 40 -33.91 -12.73 2.07
N THR A 41 -33.46 -13.63 2.90
CA THR A 41 -33.81 -13.60 4.33
C THR A 41 -33.03 -12.44 4.98
N GLU A 42 -33.76 -11.55 5.63
CA GLU A 42 -33.24 -10.38 6.38
C GLU A 42 -32.19 -10.73 7.47
N GLU A 43 -31.94 -12.01 7.73
CA GLU A 43 -31.09 -12.49 8.83
C GLU A 43 -29.57 -12.32 8.62
N THR A 44 -29.11 -11.90 7.44
CA THR A 44 -27.66 -11.78 7.16
C THR A 44 -27.12 -10.35 7.24
N LEU A 45 -27.99 -9.36 7.38
CA LEU A 45 -27.59 -7.97 7.54
C LEU A 45 -27.14 -7.70 8.97
N GLY A 46 -25.97 -7.07 9.14
CA GLY A 46 -25.36 -6.80 10.45
C GLY A 46 -24.42 -7.90 10.95
N ALA A 47 -24.24 -8.99 10.20
CA ALA A 47 -23.27 -10.02 10.57
C ALA A 47 -21.85 -9.61 10.21
N ASP A 48 -20.94 -9.92 11.12
CA ASP A 48 -19.51 -9.75 10.89
C ASP A 48 -19.00 -10.69 9.79
N ARG A 49 -18.04 -10.18 9.02
CA ARG A 49 -17.36 -10.94 7.97
C ARG A 49 -15.86 -10.68 8.00
N TYR A 50 -15.11 -11.62 7.49
CA TYR A 50 -13.65 -11.55 7.47
C TYR A 50 -13.16 -11.60 6.04
N VAL A 51 -12.27 -10.69 5.69
CA VAL A 51 -11.72 -10.53 4.33
C VAL A 51 -10.23 -10.78 4.39
N LEU A 52 -9.77 -11.81 3.71
CA LEU A 52 -8.36 -12.15 3.60
C LEU A 52 -7.88 -11.88 2.18
N MET A 53 -6.81 -11.13 2.06
CA MET A 53 -6.11 -10.91 0.80
C MET A 53 -4.88 -11.78 0.73
N THR A 54 -4.69 -12.44 -0.41
CA THR A 54 -3.45 -13.15 -0.74
C THR A 54 -2.90 -12.70 -2.08
N TYR A 55 -1.61 -12.90 -2.30
CA TYR A 55 -0.96 -12.68 -3.60
C TYR A 55 -0.03 -13.83 -3.96
N LYS A 56 0.12 -14.09 -5.24
CA LYS A 56 1.10 -15.07 -5.75
C LYS A 56 1.75 -14.56 -7.03
N SER A 57 2.97 -15.04 -7.30
CA SER A 57 3.61 -14.89 -8.60
C SER A 57 3.14 -15.99 -9.53
N THR A 58 2.72 -15.63 -10.72
CA THR A 58 2.28 -16.56 -11.76
C THR A 58 3.14 -16.33 -12.99
N THR A 59 3.60 -17.42 -13.61
CA THR A 59 4.37 -17.34 -14.86
C THR A 59 3.46 -17.63 -16.05
N ILE A 60 3.56 -16.82 -17.09
CA ILE A 60 2.76 -16.99 -18.30
C ILE A 60 3.23 -18.27 -19.01
N PRO A 61 2.35 -19.28 -19.18
CA PRO A 61 2.75 -20.57 -19.69
C PRO A 61 2.96 -20.61 -21.21
N ALA A 62 2.33 -19.69 -21.98
CA ALA A 62 2.34 -19.71 -23.42
C ALA A 62 2.16 -18.31 -24.04
N GLY A 63 2.40 -18.17 -25.35
CA GLY A 63 2.22 -16.95 -26.11
C GLY A 63 3.46 -16.05 -26.16
N PRO A 64 3.33 -14.83 -26.71
CA PRO A 64 4.45 -13.90 -26.91
C PRO A 64 5.15 -13.48 -25.61
N MET A 65 4.46 -13.57 -24.48
CA MET A 65 4.96 -13.21 -23.15
C MET A 65 5.30 -14.44 -22.30
N LYS A 66 5.45 -15.62 -22.90
CA LYS A 66 5.82 -16.86 -22.19
C LYS A 66 7.06 -16.66 -21.35
N GLY A 67 7.00 -17.14 -20.12
CA GLY A 67 8.12 -17.06 -19.16
C GLY A 67 8.19 -15.76 -18.36
N LEU A 68 7.40 -14.74 -18.71
CA LEU A 68 7.29 -13.57 -17.85
C LEU A 68 6.46 -13.89 -16.61
N SER A 69 6.95 -13.45 -15.46
CA SER A 69 6.21 -13.57 -14.20
C SER A 69 5.42 -12.29 -13.93
N TYR A 70 4.19 -12.47 -13.52
CA TYR A 70 3.33 -11.41 -13.02
C TYR A 70 2.72 -11.80 -11.68
N LYS A 71 2.14 -10.84 -11.00
CA LYS A 71 1.50 -11.09 -9.71
C LYS A 71 0.00 -11.04 -9.84
N GLU A 72 -0.63 -11.92 -9.10
CA GLU A 72 -2.07 -11.99 -8.93
C GLU A 72 -2.41 -11.77 -7.46
N SER A 73 -3.42 -10.95 -7.22
CA SER A 73 -4.01 -10.74 -5.89
C SER A 73 -5.37 -11.38 -5.84
N TYR A 74 -5.65 -12.06 -4.75
CA TYR A 74 -6.92 -12.73 -4.51
C TYR A 74 -7.53 -12.23 -3.22
N ILE A 75 -8.85 -12.20 -3.16
CA ILE A 75 -9.63 -11.92 -1.97
C ILE A 75 -10.49 -13.13 -1.65
N SER A 76 -10.39 -13.58 -0.41
CA SER A 76 -11.24 -14.62 0.18
C SER A 76 -12.08 -14.03 1.28
N TYR A 77 -13.29 -14.55 1.42
CA TYR A 77 -14.31 -14.03 2.30
C TYR A 77 -14.84 -15.13 3.21
N PHE A 78 -14.97 -14.85 4.50
CA PHE A 78 -15.34 -15.82 5.53
C PHE A 78 -16.44 -15.29 6.44
N ASP A 79 -17.36 -16.17 6.82
CA ASP A 79 -18.42 -15.88 7.78
C ASP A 79 -17.94 -15.90 9.24
N HIS A 80 -16.79 -16.52 9.48
CA HIS A 80 -16.16 -16.65 10.79
C HIS A 80 -14.64 -16.62 10.63
N LEU A 81 -13.94 -16.38 11.72
CA LEU A 81 -12.48 -16.44 11.72
C LEU A 81 -11.99 -17.81 11.18
N PRO A 82 -10.98 -17.82 10.31
CA PRO A 82 -10.33 -19.06 9.92
C PRO A 82 -9.87 -19.85 11.15
N THR A 83 -9.98 -21.17 11.07
CA THR A 83 -9.66 -22.04 12.22
C THR A 83 -8.15 -22.09 12.48
N SER A 84 -7.78 -22.25 13.76
CA SER A 84 -6.39 -22.46 14.18
C SER A 84 -5.92 -23.90 13.92
N ASP A 85 -6.86 -24.83 13.71
CA ASP A 85 -6.58 -26.25 13.57
C ASP A 85 -6.16 -26.60 12.13
N GLY A 86 -4.86 -26.63 11.90
CA GLY A 86 -4.29 -26.98 10.61
C GLY A 86 -4.21 -25.83 9.61
N VAL A 87 -4.10 -26.17 8.34
CA VAL A 87 -3.98 -25.22 7.23
C VAL A 87 -5.33 -25.03 6.56
N ASN A 88 -5.82 -23.80 6.54
CA ASN A 88 -7.09 -23.48 5.89
C ASN A 88 -6.94 -23.52 4.36
N ASN A 89 -7.81 -24.28 3.70
CA ASN A 89 -7.90 -24.26 2.24
C ASN A 89 -8.85 -23.16 1.80
N ILE A 90 -8.31 -22.16 1.13
CA ILE A 90 -9.08 -21.00 0.65
C ILE A 90 -9.17 -20.95 -0.88
N LEU A 91 -8.64 -21.96 -1.60
CA LEU A 91 -8.59 -21.93 -3.06
C LEU A 91 -9.99 -21.83 -3.70
N GLU A 92 -10.98 -22.51 -3.13
CA GLU A 92 -12.36 -22.48 -3.62
C GLU A 92 -13.06 -21.13 -3.34
N ARG A 93 -12.53 -20.34 -2.41
CA ARG A 93 -13.08 -19.04 -2.01
C ARG A 93 -12.32 -17.86 -2.60
N ASN A 94 -11.19 -18.13 -3.26
CA ASN A 94 -10.36 -17.08 -3.83
C ASN A 94 -11.03 -16.45 -5.05
N THR A 95 -11.36 -15.17 -4.94
CA THR A 95 -11.76 -14.35 -6.08
C THR A 95 -10.56 -13.58 -6.59
N LEU A 96 -10.21 -13.74 -7.85
CA LEU A 96 -9.16 -12.96 -8.49
C LEU A 96 -9.52 -11.47 -8.43
N PHE A 97 -8.65 -10.70 -7.80
CA PHE A 97 -8.86 -9.26 -7.64
C PHE A 97 -8.09 -8.45 -8.69
N GLY A 98 -6.85 -8.82 -8.98
CA GLY A 98 -6.03 -8.08 -9.93
C GLY A 98 -4.86 -8.90 -10.48
N ARG A 99 -4.34 -8.44 -11.62
CA ARG A 99 -3.18 -9.00 -12.34
C ARG A 99 -2.20 -7.88 -12.71
N PHE A 100 -1.01 -8.26 -13.17
CA PHE A 100 -0.04 -7.36 -13.80
C PHE A 100 0.40 -6.16 -12.96
N GLY A 101 0.88 -6.40 -11.77
CA GLY A 101 1.49 -5.35 -10.95
C GLY A 101 0.62 -4.84 -9.82
N SER A 102 -0.53 -5.47 -9.57
CA SER A 102 -1.20 -5.31 -8.28
C SER A 102 -0.34 -5.96 -7.20
N ASP A 103 0.68 -5.25 -6.77
CA ASP A 103 1.75 -5.76 -5.92
C ASP A 103 1.35 -5.95 -4.47
N GLY A 104 0.13 -6.41 -4.24
CA GLY A 104 -0.24 -6.82 -2.91
C GLY A 104 -0.26 -5.68 -1.90
N GLY A 105 -0.49 -4.45 -2.33
CA GLY A 105 -0.82 -3.36 -1.41
C GLY A 105 -1.91 -3.80 -0.45
N GLY A 106 -1.83 -3.38 0.80
CA GLY A 106 -2.80 -3.73 1.83
C GLY A 106 -4.21 -3.25 1.49
N LEU A 107 -5.15 -3.67 2.30
CA LEU A 107 -6.52 -3.20 2.25
C LEU A 107 -6.67 -2.02 3.21
N LEU A 108 -7.20 -0.90 2.75
CA LEU A 108 -7.63 0.19 3.61
C LEU A 108 -9.07 -0.06 4.01
N GLU A 109 -9.30 -0.23 5.31
CA GLU A 109 -10.64 -0.26 5.86
C GLU A 109 -11.02 1.14 6.33
N ALA A 110 -12.14 1.66 5.87
CA ALA A 110 -12.73 2.89 6.35
C ALA A 110 -14.25 2.80 6.26
N HIS A 111 -14.95 3.25 7.31
CA HIS A 111 -16.41 3.28 7.39
C HIS A 111 -17.08 1.92 7.12
N GLY A 112 -16.45 0.82 7.56
CA GLY A 112 -16.95 -0.54 7.31
C GLY A 112 -16.86 -0.99 5.85
N GLN A 113 -16.12 -0.28 5.02
CA GLN A 113 -15.87 -0.60 3.62
C GLN A 113 -14.39 -0.88 3.38
N ILE A 114 -14.11 -1.68 2.38
CA ILE A 114 -12.75 -1.96 1.95
C ILE A 114 -12.41 -1.14 0.70
N TYR A 115 -11.31 -0.42 0.78
CA TYR A 115 -10.74 0.33 -0.33
C TYR A 115 -9.37 -0.22 -0.69
N ARG A 116 -9.04 -0.11 -1.94
CA ARG A 116 -7.73 -0.46 -2.43
C ARG A 116 -7.34 0.39 -3.63
N TYR A 117 -6.05 0.69 -3.72
CA TYR A 117 -5.45 1.14 -4.95
C TYR A 117 -4.96 -0.09 -5.72
N SER A 118 -5.41 -0.29 -6.93
CA SER A 118 -5.13 -1.52 -7.63
C SER A 118 -5.03 -1.32 -9.14
N ASN A 119 -4.11 -2.04 -9.74
CA ASN A 119 -4.16 -2.38 -11.16
C ASN A 119 -5.22 -3.47 -11.37
N ALA A 120 -6.48 -3.13 -11.21
CA ALA A 120 -7.53 -4.10 -11.37
C ALA A 120 -7.79 -4.36 -12.87
N VAL A 121 -8.01 -5.63 -13.18
CA VAL A 121 -8.60 -6.00 -14.47
C VAL A 121 -10.08 -5.77 -14.34
N ASN A 122 -10.62 -4.82 -15.09
CA ASN A 122 -12.04 -4.61 -15.18
C ASN A 122 -12.60 -5.46 -16.33
N ASN A 123 -13.37 -6.49 -16.00
CA ASN A 123 -14.08 -7.31 -16.98
C ASN A 123 -15.30 -6.55 -17.51
N HIS A 124 -15.08 -5.48 -18.25
CA HIS A 124 -16.14 -4.86 -19.02
C HIS A 124 -16.38 -5.65 -20.31
N ALA A 125 -17.62 -5.59 -20.81
CA ALA A 125 -18.06 -6.27 -22.02
C ALA A 125 -17.25 -5.94 -23.31
N GLN A 126 -16.29 -5.06 -23.22
CA GLN A 126 -15.42 -4.59 -24.31
C GLN A 126 -13.95 -5.04 -24.18
N GLY A 127 -13.63 -5.88 -23.22
CA GLY A 127 -12.28 -6.39 -22.99
C GLY A 127 -11.71 -6.01 -21.60
N ASP A 128 -10.67 -6.71 -21.20
CA ASP A 128 -9.97 -6.48 -19.94
C ASP A 128 -9.16 -5.18 -20.02
N LEU A 129 -9.67 -4.12 -19.43
CA LEU A 129 -8.91 -2.87 -19.25
C LEU A 129 -8.19 -2.89 -17.92
N LEU A 130 -6.90 -2.58 -17.95
CA LEU A 130 -6.13 -2.31 -16.74
C LEU A 130 -6.55 -0.95 -16.19
N ILE A 131 -7.23 -0.94 -15.07
CA ILE A 131 -7.67 0.28 -14.40
C ILE A 131 -6.81 0.48 -13.15
N ASN A 132 -6.04 1.55 -13.16
CA ASN A 132 -5.23 2.03 -12.03
C ASN A 132 -5.99 3.07 -11.23
N ASN A 133 -7.02 2.65 -10.51
CA ASN A 133 -7.85 3.57 -9.74
C ASN A 133 -8.05 3.06 -8.31
N PRO A 134 -8.32 3.96 -7.37
CA PRO A 134 -8.94 3.56 -6.12
C PRO A 134 -10.24 2.80 -6.40
N VAL A 135 -10.44 1.72 -5.71
CA VAL A 135 -11.64 0.89 -5.81
C VAL A 135 -12.21 0.65 -4.43
N ARG A 136 -13.52 0.77 -4.30
CA ARG A 136 -14.27 0.31 -3.16
C ARG A 136 -14.83 -1.08 -3.45
N LEU A 137 -14.69 -1.97 -2.49
CA LEU A 137 -15.23 -3.33 -2.57
C LEU A 137 -16.46 -3.45 -1.69
N THR A 138 -17.55 -3.97 -2.24
CA THR A 138 -18.70 -4.42 -1.49
C THR A 138 -18.77 -5.94 -1.50
N PHE A 139 -19.36 -6.53 -0.49
CA PHE A 139 -19.47 -7.97 -0.33
C PHE A 139 -20.93 -8.35 -0.32
N SER A 140 -21.29 -9.38 -1.08
CA SER A 140 -22.65 -9.90 -1.08
C SER A 140 -22.91 -10.72 0.20
N PRO A 141 -24.02 -10.50 0.90
CA PRO A 141 -24.40 -11.30 2.07
C PRO A 141 -24.57 -12.78 1.75
N SER A 142 -25.05 -13.11 0.56
CA SER A 142 -25.35 -14.46 0.10
C SER A 142 -24.23 -15.14 -0.67
N ALA A 143 -23.29 -14.36 -1.21
CA ALA A 143 -22.20 -14.89 -2.00
C ALA A 143 -20.88 -14.81 -1.21
N GLN A 144 -20.12 -15.86 -1.25
CA GLN A 144 -18.76 -15.91 -0.71
C GLN A 144 -17.77 -15.16 -1.64
N ALA A 145 -18.19 -14.03 -2.18
CA ALA A 145 -17.47 -13.31 -3.22
C ALA A 145 -17.63 -11.79 -3.09
N ILE A 146 -16.74 -11.07 -3.76
CA ILE A 146 -16.88 -9.62 -3.97
C ILE A 146 -18.17 -9.40 -4.78
N GLY A 147 -19.11 -8.64 -4.22
CA GLY A 147 -20.37 -8.31 -4.89
C GLY A 147 -20.15 -7.25 -5.96
N GLU A 148 -19.73 -6.06 -5.57
CA GLU A 148 -19.52 -4.94 -6.46
C GLU A 148 -18.10 -4.37 -6.31
N ARG A 149 -17.57 -3.85 -7.40
CA ARG A 149 -16.32 -3.08 -7.46
C ARG A 149 -16.65 -1.70 -7.99
N ALA A 150 -16.77 -0.74 -7.10
CA ALA A 150 -16.95 0.65 -7.51
C ALA A 150 -15.60 1.32 -7.70
N TYR A 151 -15.24 1.63 -8.94
CA TYR A 151 -14.01 2.33 -9.28
C TYR A 151 -14.24 3.85 -9.27
N LEU A 152 -13.23 4.58 -8.83
CA LEU A 152 -13.23 6.02 -9.00
C LEU A 152 -13.31 6.33 -10.51
N GLU A 153 -14.26 7.17 -10.89
CA GLU A 153 -14.45 7.59 -12.27
C GLU A 153 -13.17 8.25 -12.82
N SER A 154 -12.77 7.83 -14.00
CA SER A 154 -11.67 8.43 -14.75
C SER A 154 -12.21 9.22 -15.95
N ASP A 155 -11.54 10.31 -16.31
CA ASP A 155 -11.80 10.98 -17.57
C ASP A 155 -11.49 10.02 -18.74
N ALA A 156 -12.11 10.26 -19.90
CA ALA A 156 -11.94 9.41 -21.08
C ALA A 156 -10.46 9.11 -21.38
N GLY A 157 -10.05 7.84 -21.29
CA GLY A 157 -8.67 7.41 -21.47
C GLY A 157 -8.02 6.80 -20.24
N GLY A 158 -8.70 6.80 -19.10
CA GLY A 158 -8.17 6.26 -17.84
C GLY A 158 -7.08 7.14 -17.24
N PHE A 159 -6.72 6.83 -16.00
CA PHE A 159 -5.54 7.45 -15.40
C PHE A 159 -4.27 6.84 -16.01
N SER A 160 -3.26 7.65 -16.28
CA SER A 160 -1.96 7.14 -16.72
C SER A 160 -1.44 6.11 -15.69
N GLN A 161 -0.64 5.17 -16.12
CA GLN A 161 -0.03 4.14 -15.24
C GLN A 161 0.97 4.71 -14.21
N ALA A 162 1.08 6.04 -14.13
CA ALA A 162 1.94 6.69 -13.16
C ALA A 162 1.45 6.42 -11.74
N GLU A 163 2.38 6.27 -10.87
CA GLU A 163 2.25 6.06 -9.44
C GLU A 163 1.28 7.08 -8.82
N LYS A 164 0.33 6.60 -8.05
CA LYS A 164 -0.76 7.40 -7.50
C LYS A 164 -0.98 7.01 -6.05
N ASN A 165 -1.26 7.99 -5.22
CA ASN A 165 -1.68 7.76 -3.85
C ASN A 165 -3.07 8.31 -3.60
N PHE A 166 -3.77 7.71 -2.67
CA PHE A 166 -5.07 8.18 -2.22
C PHE A 166 -5.17 8.10 -0.70
N ALA A 167 -6.02 8.93 -0.13
CA ALA A 167 -6.41 8.89 1.27
C ALA A 167 -7.94 8.91 1.37
N ILE A 168 -8.47 8.27 2.40
CA ILE A 168 -9.90 8.21 2.68
C ILE A 168 -10.16 8.88 4.02
N GLY A 169 -11.03 9.89 4.01
CA GLY A 169 -11.58 10.50 5.20
C GLY A 169 -13.07 10.16 5.36
N GLU A 170 -13.69 10.69 6.39
CA GLU A 170 -15.10 10.40 6.69
C GLU A 170 -16.07 10.82 5.60
N GLN A 171 -15.82 11.95 4.97
CA GLN A 171 -16.72 12.54 3.97
C GLN A 171 -16.06 12.66 2.60
N LEU A 172 -14.74 12.72 2.53
CA LEU A 172 -13.99 12.97 1.32
C LEU A 172 -12.86 11.95 1.16
N GLY A 173 -12.73 11.43 -0.04
CA GLY A 173 -11.53 10.78 -0.51
C GLY A 173 -10.66 11.76 -1.31
N PHE A 174 -9.37 11.53 -1.32
CA PHE A 174 -8.36 12.35 -1.98
C PHE A 174 -7.49 11.46 -2.86
N LEU A 175 -7.22 11.94 -4.07
CA LEU A 175 -6.33 11.28 -5.03
C LEU A 175 -5.38 12.30 -5.62
N ILE A 176 -4.09 12.04 -5.57
CA ILE A 176 -3.10 12.81 -6.30
C ILE A 176 -2.55 11.99 -7.47
N GLN A 177 -2.35 12.64 -8.61
CA GLN A 177 -1.64 12.09 -9.75
C GLN A 177 -0.34 12.86 -9.92
N PRO A 178 0.79 12.17 -10.12
CA PRO A 178 2.05 12.85 -10.43
C PRO A 178 1.85 13.71 -11.67
N PRO A 179 2.26 14.98 -11.64
CA PRO A 179 2.15 15.84 -12.80
C PRO A 179 3.10 15.38 -13.90
N ALA A 180 2.63 15.43 -15.14
CA ALA A 180 3.58 15.56 -16.25
C ALA A 180 4.31 16.91 -16.10
N ILE A 181 5.50 17.04 -16.71
CA ILE A 181 6.24 18.31 -16.78
C ILE A 181 5.25 19.41 -17.18
N ASP A 182 5.31 20.55 -16.50
CA ASP A 182 4.49 21.76 -16.74
C ASP A 182 2.98 21.64 -16.50
N ARG A 183 2.50 20.63 -15.78
CA ARG A 183 1.09 20.54 -15.43
C ARG A 183 0.79 21.12 -14.05
N ILE A 184 -0.47 21.55 -13.91
CA ILE A 184 -1.05 21.90 -12.62
C ILE A 184 -1.01 20.67 -11.71
N ILE A 185 -0.46 20.83 -10.50
CA ILE A 185 -0.54 19.81 -9.47
C ILE A 185 -1.89 20.00 -8.77
N GLU A 186 -2.72 18.99 -8.82
CA GLU A 186 -4.02 19.02 -8.12
C GLU A 186 -4.27 17.73 -7.35
N VAL A 187 -4.93 17.86 -6.21
CA VAL A 187 -5.51 16.74 -5.50
C VAL A 187 -6.99 16.70 -5.84
N THR A 188 -7.39 15.68 -6.54
CA THR A 188 -8.80 15.39 -6.85
C THR A 188 -9.50 14.92 -5.59
N THR A 189 -10.70 15.44 -5.31
CA THR A 189 -11.57 14.90 -4.26
C THR A 189 -12.65 14.01 -4.84
N PHE A 190 -13.09 13.03 -4.07
CA PHE A 190 -14.17 12.13 -4.44
C PHE A 190 -15.02 11.74 -3.23
N ASP A 191 -16.24 11.34 -3.47
CA ASP A 191 -17.10 10.75 -2.46
C ASP A 191 -16.68 9.28 -2.25
N PRO A 192 -16.20 8.90 -1.06
CA PRO A 192 -15.75 7.54 -0.81
C PRO A 192 -16.89 6.51 -0.85
N LYS A 193 -18.14 6.92 -0.63
CA LYS A 193 -19.30 6.01 -0.66
C LYS A 193 -19.74 5.67 -2.07
N THR A 194 -19.73 6.62 -2.97
CA THR A 194 -20.16 6.45 -4.36
C THR A 194 -19.00 6.23 -5.33
N MET A 195 -17.77 6.59 -4.93
CA MET A 195 -16.58 6.67 -5.77
C MET A 195 -16.71 7.66 -6.94
N ALA A 196 -17.62 8.62 -6.82
CA ALA A 196 -17.80 9.69 -7.79
C ALA A 196 -16.82 10.83 -7.52
N LYS A 197 -16.20 11.36 -8.57
CA LYS A 197 -15.40 12.58 -8.48
C LYS A 197 -16.27 13.76 -8.04
N LEU A 198 -15.70 14.62 -7.21
CA LEU A 198 -16.32 15.86 -6.80
C LEU A 198 -15.69 17.03 -7.56
N PRO A 199 -16.47 18.12 -7.81
CA PRO A 199 -15.91 19.32 -8.44
C PRO A 199 -14.90 20.06 -7.55
N ALA A 200 -14.97 19.83 -6.23
CA ALA A 200 -14.02 20.36 -5.27
C ALA A 200 -12.63 19.74 -5.46
N LYS A 201 -11.58 20.53 -5.35
CA LYS A 201 -10.20 20.07 -5.44
C LYS A 201 -9.23 20.98 -4.69
N ILE A 202 -8.05 20.48 -4.38
CA ILE A 202 -6.95 21.28 -3.86
C ILE A 202 -6.00 21.55 -5.03
N LEU A 203 -5.90 22.83 -5.41
CA LEU A 203 -4.97 23.29 -6.43
C LEU A 203 -3.69 23.78 -5.75
N ILE A 204 -2.56 23.20 -6.11
CA ILE A 204 -1.26 23.67 -5.66
C ILE A 204 -0.91 24.92 -6.48
N SER A 205 -0.95 26.08 -5.83
CA SER A 205 -0.67 27.34 -6.49
C SER A 205 0.80 27.45 -6.94
N GLU A 206 1.07 28.30 -7.93
CA GLU A 206 2.45 28.56 -8.35
C GLU A 206 3.30 29.14 -7.20
N ALA A 207 2.69 29.95 -6.33
CA ALA A 207 3.35 30.47 -5.14
C ALA A 207 3.73 29.36 -4.16
N ASP A 208 2.84 28.38 -3.95
CA ASP A 208 3.15 27.23 -3.10
C ASP A 208 4.22 26.34 -3.73
N LYS A 209 4.14 26.09 -5.04
CA LYS A 209 5.18 25.31 -5.75
C LYS A 209 6.56 25.97 -5.59
N GLU A 210 6.63 27.26 -5.76
CA GLU A 210 7.90 27.99 -5.59
C GLU A 210 8.38 27.95 -4.14
N ARG A 211 7.47 28.16 -3.17
CA ARG A 211 7.80 28.05 -1.74
C ARG A 211 8.34 26.66 -1.37
N ILE A 212 7.72 25.60 -1.87
CA ILE A 212 8.15 24.20 -1.64
C ILE A 212 9.51 23.98 -2.30
N ARG A 213 9.70 24.45 -3.54
CA ARG A 213 10.97 24.32 -4.27
C ARG A 213 12.10 25.02 -3.54
N GLN A 214 11.88 26.26 -3.12
CA GLN A 214 12.89 27.04 -2.38
C GLN A 214 13.25 26.36 -1.06
N PHE A 215 12.26 25.86 -0.32
CA PHE A 215 12.49 25.11 0.91
C PHE A 215 13.36 23.88 0.68
N ILE A 216 13.08 23.07 -0.35
CA ILE A 216 13.89 21.89 -0.69
C ILE A 216 15.33 22.28 -1.02
N LEU A 217 15.54 23.32 -1.84
CA LEU A 217 16.87 23.79 -2.23
C LEU A 217 17.65 24.43 -1.07
N GLU A 218 16.95 25.10 -0.14
CA GLU A 218 17.56 25.65 1.08
C GLU A 218 18.07 24.51 1.99
N LYS A 219 17.23 23.46 2.20
CA LYS A 219 17.61 22.33 3.05
C LYS A 219 18.65 21.42 2.43
N THR A 220 18.68 21.32 1.11
CA THR A 220 19.63 20.50 0.37
C THR A 220 20.33 21.32 -0.74
N PRO A 221 21.29 22.17 -0.38
CA PRO A 221 21.99 23.03 -1.34
C PRO A 221 22.69 22.27 -2.48
N ALA A 222 23.04 21.00 -2.26
CA ALA A 222 23.63 20.14 -3.29
C ALA A 222 22.73 19.93 -4.53
N LEU A 223 21.44 20.21 -4.41
CA LEU A 223 20.48 20.20 -5.53
C LEU A 223 20.49 21.50 -6.33
N SER A 224 21.06 22.58 -5.79
CA SER A 224 21.16 23.86 -6.48
C SER A 224 22.07 23.72 -7.73
N GLY A 225 21.61 24.25 -8.84
CA GLY A 225 22.34 24.14 -10.13
C GLY A 225 22.07 22.84 -10.88
N GLN A 226 21.34 21.90 -10.34
CA GLN A 226 20.86 20.73 -11.07
C GLN A 226 19.58 21.07 -11.84
N GLN A 227 19.40 20.44 -13.01
CA GLN A 227 18.15 20.56 -13.75
C GLN A 227 17.09 19.65 -13.12
N LEU A 228 16.27 20.22 -12.24
CA LEU A 228 15.20 19.55 -11.52
C LEU A 228 13.86 20.26 -11.79
N PRO A 229 13.33 20.17 -13.02
CA PRO A 229 12.16 20.94 -13.42
C PRO A 229 10.87 20.45 -12.75
N ARG A 230 10.84 19.20 -12.29
CA ARG A 230 9.61 18.60 -11.78
C ARG A 230 9.53 18.67 -10.26
N LEU A 231 8.53 19.39 -9.75
CA LEU A 231 8.05 19.21 -8.39
C LEU A 231 6.97 18.12 -8.40
N VAL A 232 7.13 17.11 -7.55
CA VAL A 232 6.18 16.01 -7.40
C VAL A 232 5.74 15.95 -5.95
N LEU A 233 4.44 15.81 -5.73
CA LEU A 233 3.83 15.70 -4.40
C LEU A 233 3.06 14.39 -4.28
N GLY A 234 3.04 13.81 -3.07
CA GLY A 234 2.19 12.66 -2.73
C GLY A 234 2.53 11.39 -3.51
N MET A 235 3.76 11.26 -4.04
CA MET A 235 4.15 10.11 -4.84
C MET A 235 4.39 8.87 -3.99
N LYS A 236 4.89 9.05 -2.76
CA LYS A 236 5.26 7.97 -1.86
C LYS A 236 4.45 7.95 -0.58
N LEU A 237 4.01 9.11 -0.13
CA LEU A 237 3.18 9.28 1.05
C LEU A 237 2.03 10.23 0.77
N MET A 238 0.83 9.79 1.10
CA MET A 238 -0.36 10.64 1.18
C MET A 238 -1.22 10.12 2.32
N VAL A 239 -1.34 10.88 3.38
CA VAL A 239 -2.11 10.50 4.57
C VAL A 239 -2.98 11.66 5.03
N LEU A 240 -4.21 11.32 5.43
CA LEU A 240 -5.10 12.24 6.09
C LEU A 240 -4.90 12.16 7.60
N HIS A 241 -4.59 13.29 8.21
CA HIS A 241 -4.39 13.45 9.64
C HIS A 241 -5.22 14.64 10.12
N GLU A 242 -6.31 14.38 10.81
CA GLU A 242 -7.19 15.41 11.41
C GLU A 242 -7.62 16.54 10.47
N GLY A 243 -8.03 16.18 9.26
CA GLY A 243 -8.43 17.17 8.26
C GLY A 243 -7.25 17.88 7.59
N ILE A 244 -6.04 17.38 7.77
CA ILE A 244 -4.83 17.85 7.13
C ILE A 244 -4.31 16.73 6.22
N LEU A 245 -4.01 17.06 4.98
CA LEU A 245 -3.42 16.15 4.02
C LEU A 245 -1.90 16.31 4.05
N ILE A 246 -1.21 15.29 4.53
CA ILE A 246 0.26 15.24 4.60
C ILE A 246 0.76 14.42 3.41
N MET A 247 1.65 15.00 2.64
CA MET A 247 2.21 14.39 1.44
C MET A 247 3.73 14.54 1.42
N ASP A 248 4.42 13.58 0.80
CA ASP A 248 5.83 13.80 0.45
C ASP A 248 5.98 14.80 -0.70
N ALA A 249 7.15 15.44 -0.75
CA ALA A 249 7.53 16.33 -1.82
C ALA A 249 8.93 15.98 -2.35
N GLU A 250 9.10 16.02 -3.67
CA GLU A 250 10.38 15.74 -4.32
C GLU A 250 10.63 16.70 -5.47
N LEU A 251 11.90 17.02 -5.69
CA LEU A 251 12.37 17.55 -6.96
C LEU A 251 12.96 16.41 -7.79
N GLN A 252 12.51 16.27 -9.01
CA GLN A 252 12.95 15.22 -9.92
C GLN A 252 13.55 15.80 -11.20
N SER A 253 14.53 15.09 -11.76
CA SER A 253 15.04 15.34 -13.10
C SER A 253 14.01 14.92 -14.18
N ASP A 254 14.27 15.26 -15.44
CA ASP A 254 13.46 14.80 -16.57
C ASP A 254 13.41 13.27 -16.68
N ALA A 255 14.47 12.60 -16.23
CA ALA A 255 14.52 11.14 -16.14
C ALA A 255 13.69 10.57 -14.97
N GLN A 256 12.93 11.40 -14.26
CA GLN A 256 12.12 11.03 -13.10
C GLN A 256 12.92 10.46 -11.92
N THR A 257 14.17 10.90 -11.79
CA THR A 257 15.06 10.45 -10.73
C THR A 257 15.08 11.47 -9.60
N ASN A 258 14.77 11.02 -8.38
CA ASN A 258 15.04 11.78 -7.17
C ASN A 258 16.52 11.60 -6.80
N LEU A 259 17.25 12.71 -6.72
CA LEU A 259 18.67 12.73 -6.40
C LEU A 259 18.95 13.04 -4.93
N SER A 260 17.92 13.34 -4.14
CA SER A 260 18.06 13.61 -2.71
C SER A 260 17.92 12.34 -1.87
N ARG A 261 18.74 12.25 -0.82
CA ARG A 261 18.57 11.26 0.26
C ARG A 261 17.66 11.76 1.37
N ASP A 262 17.16 12.97 1.24
CA ASP A 262 16.30 13.61 2.20
C ASP A 262 14.83 13.41 1.83
N CYS A 263 13.96 13.44 2.83
CA CYS A 263 12.52 13.50 2.63
C CYS A 263 11.99 14.88 3.01
N TYR A 264 11.00 15.33 2.31
CA TYR A 264 10.29 16.58 2.58
C TYR A 264 8.81 16.28 2.66
N LEU A 265 8.13 16.90 3.63
CA LEU A 265 6.69 16.78 3.77
C LEU A 265 6.05 18.14 3.56
N VAL A 266 4.88 18.12 2.94
CA VAL A 266 3.98 19.26 2.81
C VAL A 266 2.66 18.92 3.49
N ALA A 267 2.12 19.85 4.25
CA ALA A 267 0.83 19.71 4.89
C ALA A 267 -0.15 20.74 4.32
N TYR A 268 -1.29 20.25 3.82
CA TYR A 268 -2.37 21.05 3.26
C TYR A 268 -3.66 20.87 4.04
N GLU A 269 -4.46 21.91 4.17
CA GLU A 269 -5.85 21.74 4.64
C GLU A 269 -6.60 20.82 3.69
N ALA A 270 -7.22 19.76 4.23
CA ALA A 270 -7.94 18.75 3.46
C ALA A 270 -9.37 19.21 3.13
N LYS A 271 -9.50 20.34 2.43
CA LYS A 271 -10.76 20.91 1.99
C LYS A 271 -10.63 21.57 0.62
N ASN A 272 -11.77 21.90 0.00
CA ASN A 272 -11.78 22.63 -1.26
C ASN A 272 -10.99 23.94 -1.17
N GLY A 273 -10.07 24.15 -2.10
CA GLY A 273 -9.17 25.30 -2.09
C GLY A 273 -8.23 25.35 -0.88
N GLY A 274 -7.91 24.18 -0.30
CA GLY A 274 -7.03 24.05 0.86
C GLY A 274 -5.69 24.77 0.66
N ARG A 275 -5.14 25.30 1.75
CA ARG A 275 -3.89 26.08 1.75
C ARG A 275 -2.73 25.24 2.31
N LEU A 276 -1.53 25.59 1.90
CA LEU A 276 -0.30 25.07 2.48
C LEU A 276 -0.13 25.57 3.92
N LEU A 277 -0.06 24.63 4.87
CA LEU A 277 0.09 24.91 6.31
C LEU A 277 1.56 24.92 6.72
N SER A 278 2.31 23.85 6.40
CA SER A 278 3.70 23.70 6.82
C SER A 278 4.52 22.89 5.83
N LEU A 279 5.83 22.97 6.03
CA LEU A 279 6.88 22.20 5.35
C LEU A 279 7.76 21.57 6.40
N SER A 280 8.01 20.26 6.31
CA SER A 280 8.91 19.55 7.21
C SER A 280 10.07 18.92 6.44
N TYR A 281 11.23 18.84 7.08
CA TYR A 281 12.46 18.30 6.53
C TYR A 281 12.96 17.12 7.35
N LEU A 282 13.19 16.01 6.67
CA LEU A 282 13.66 14.77 7.25
C LEU A 282 15.01 14.41 6.61
N PRO A 283 16.15 14.79 7.25
CA PRO A 283 17.45 14.66 6.64
C PRO A 283 17.91 13.20 6.55
N ASN A 284 18.46 12.84 5.40
CA ASN A 284 19.21 11.61 5.16
C ASN A 284 18.43 10.31 5.50
N THR A 285 17.12 10.32 5.27
CA THR A 285 16.22 9.22 5.62
C THR A 285 15.79 8.38 4.42
N GLY A 286 16.21 8.77 3.22
CA GLY A 286 15.79 8.10 2.00
C GLY A 286 14.32 8.35 1.70
N ARG A 287 13.55 7.29 1.49
CA ARG A 287 12.14 7.38 1.11
C ARG A 287 11.22 7.08 2.27
N LEU A 288 10.07 7.75 2.26
CA LEU A 288 8.92 7.45 3.14
C LEU A 288 8.04 6.30 2.62
N GLY A 289 8.55 5.48 1.75
CA GLY A 289 7.81 4.40 1.13
C GLY A 289 7.96 4.38 -0.38
N THR A 290 7.22 3.51 -1.03
CA THR A 290 7.05 3.49 -2.47
C THR A 290 5.58 3.74 -2.81
N PRO A 291 5.28 4.10 -4.06
CA PRO A 291 3.91 4.33 -4.49
C PRO A 291 2.98 3.17 -4.14
N SER A 292 1.78 3.49 -3.74
CA SER A 292 0.76 2.53 -3.28
C SER A 292 1.08 1.71 -2.02
N GLU A 293 2.10 2.08 -1.28
CA GLU A 293 2.39 1.47 0.03
C GLU A 293 1.61 2.19 1.13
N LEU A 294 0.50 1.63 1.48
CA LEU A 294 -0.38 2.14 2.54
C LEU A 294 0.24 2.08 3.95
N LEU A 295 1.47 1.56 4.11
CA LEU A 295 1.95 1.06 5.41
C LEU A 295 3.20 1.70 5.94
N GLN A 296 3.53 2.84 5.44
CA GLN A 296 4.64 3.63 5.97
C GLN A 296 4.16 4.63 7.03
N TYR A 297 2.92 4.49 7.47
CA TYR A 297 2.34 5.30 8.53
C TYR A 297 1.31 4.51 9.36
N ALA A 298 1.11 4.97 10.59
CA ALA A 298 0.06 4.49 11.48
C ALA A 298 -0.38 5.62 12.43
N HIS A 299 -1.62 5.58 12.88
CA HIS A 299 -2.10 6.43 13.97
C HIS A 299 -2.18 5.62 15.26
N ASP A 300 -1.95 6.28 16.40
CA ASP A 300 -2.29 5.70 17.70
C ASP A 300 -3.70 6.12 18.15
N GLU A 301 -4.10 5.62 19.30
CA GLU A 301 -5.39 5.88 19.93
C GLU A 301 -5.53 7.33 20.44
N ALA A 302 -4.42 8.04 20.64
CA ALA A 302 -4.39 9.45 21.01
C ALA A 302 -4.50 10.39 19.79
N GLY A 303 -4.41 9.82 18.58
CA GLY A 303 -4.47 10.57 17.32
C GLY A 303 -3.09 11.00 16.80
N ASP A 304 -1.98 10.65 17.46
CA ASP A 304 -0.64 10.90 16.94
C ASP A 304 -0.40 10.07 15.67
N LEU A 305 0.23 10.67 14.67
CA LEU A 305 0.60 10.02 13.42
C LEU A 305 2.10 9.66 13.44
N TYR A 306 2.39 8.41 13.14
CA TYR A 306 3.76 7.89 13.04
C TYR A 306 4.09 7.59 11.58
N LEU A 307 5.25 8.05 11.13
CA LEU A 307 5.75 7.90 9.76
C LEU A 307 7.04 7.10 9.77
N LEU A 308 7.14 6.11 8.90
CA LEU A 308 8.34 5.29 8.76
C LEU A 308 9.12 5.67 7.52
N ALA A 309 10.36 6.13 7.70
CA ALA A 309 11.35 6.33 6.64
C ALA A 309 12.27 5.11 6.57
N GLN A 310 12.27 4.41 5.44
CA GLN A 310 12.93 3.10 5.31
C GLN A 310 14.47 3.18 5.28
N GLY A 311 15.06 4.34 5.06
CA GLY A 311 16.51 4.47 4.96
C GLY A 311 17.10 3.90 3.67
N GLY A 312 16.34 3.87 2.59
CA GLY A 312 16.80 3.36 1.31
C GLY A 312 15.98 3.85 0.13
N ASP A 313 16.51 3.69 -1.06
CA ASP A 313 15.84 3.97 -2.32
C ASP A 313 16.28 3.00 -3.44
N LEU A 314 16.02 3.35 -4.70
CA LEU A 314 16.46 2.57 -5.86
C LEU A 314 17.98 2.52 -6.03
N LEU A 315 18.72 3.47 -5.44
CA LEU A 315 20.17 3.60 -5.56
C LEU A 315 20.93 2.85 -4.45
N GLY A 316 20.22 2.34 -3.44
CA GLY A 316 20.83 1.57 -2.36
C GLY A 316 20.18 1.74 -1.00
N PHE A 317 20.81 1.15 0.01
CA PHE A 317 20.38 1.26 1.40
C PHE A 317 21.18 2.35 2.10
N TYR A 318 20.47 3.24 2.78
CA TYR A 318 21.03 4.24 3.67
C TYR A 318 20.83 3.77 5.10
N GLN A 319 21.83 3.99 5.95
CA GLN A 319 21.81 3.49 7.32
C GLN A 319 20.88 4.27 8.26
N ASN A 320 20.04 5.14 7.74
CA ASN A 320 19.20 6.05 8.50
C ASN A 320 17.70 5.74 8.37
N SER A 321 17.33 4.51 8.66
CA SER A 321 15.90 4.21 8.80
C SER A 321 15.40 4.78 10.12
N LEU A 322 14.28 5.52 10.08
CA LEU A 322 13.71 6.21 11.24
C LEU A 322 12.20 6.10 11.27
N ILE A 323 11.66 6.21 12.48
CA ILE A 323 10.24 6.43 12.72
C ILE A 323 10.10 7.83 13.32
N TYR A 324 9.23 8.63 12.74
CA TYR A 324 8.90 9.99 13.16
C TYR A 324 7.48 10.06 13.68
N ARG A 325 7.20 11.10 14.47
CA ARG A 325 5.87 11.42 14.95
C ARG A 325 5.41 12.80 14.47
N ILE A 326 4.13 12.90 14.17
CA ILE A 326 3.37 14.17 14.10
C ILE A 326 2.31 14.08 15.19
N ARG A 327 2.31 15.00 16.13
CA ARG A 327 1.39 14.98 17.28
C ARG A 327 -0.05 15.27 16.81
N HIS A 328 -0.98 14.73 17.56
CA HIS A 328 -2.38 15.18 17.53
C HIS A 328 -2.47 16.71 17.60
N GLY A 329 -3.29 17.30 16.75
CA GLY A 329 -3.43 18.77 16.63
C GLY A 329 -2.26 19.49 15.96
N SER A 330 -1.24 18.76 15.46
CA SER A 330 -0.09 19.33 14.75
C SER A 330 -0.11 18.96 13.26
N HIS A 331 0.61 19.72 12.48
CA HIS A 331 0.88 19.44 11.07
C HIS A 331 2.38 19.41 10.75
N GLU A 332 3.21 19.41 11.78
CA GLU A 332 4.67 19.39 11.68
C GLU A 332 5.24 18.17 12.39
N VAL A 333 6.37 17.70 11.89
CA VAL A 333 7.10 16.61 12.53
C VAL A 333 7.58 17.05 13.91
N ASP A 334 7.32 16.22 14.91
CA ASP A 334 7.76 16.43 16.28
C ASP A 334 9.29 16.31 16.37
N PRO A 335 10.03 17.39 16.67
CA PRO A 335 11.48 17.36 16.74
C PRO A 335 12.02 16.54 17.92
N ASP A 336 11.19 16.34 18.95
CA ASP A 336 11.60 15.70 20.21
C ASP A 336 11.34 14.19 20.21
N TRP A 337 10.63 13.68 19.21
CA TRP A 337 10.27 12.28 19.13
C TRP A 337 10.70 11.64 17.81
N GLN A 338 11.65 10.75 17.89
CA GLN A 338 12.05 9.87 16.80
C GLN A 338 12.67 8.59 17.36
N VAL A 339 12.62 7.52 16.58
CA VAL A 339 13.34 6.27 16.83
C VAL A 339 14.22 5.98 15.64
N LYS A 340 15.53 5.91 15.86
CA LYS A 340 16.52 5.60 14.82
C LYS A 340 16.83 4.10 14.87
N ILE A 341 17.04 3.51 13.70
CA ILE A 341 17.48 2.11 13.60
C ILE A 341 18.81 1.87 14.35
N SER A 342 19.69 2.88 14.40
CA SER A 342 20.95 2.83 15.16
C SER A 342 20.76 2.68 16.66
N ASP A 343 19.63 3.14 17.20
CA ASP A 343 19.33 3.10 18.63
C ASP A 343 19.02 1.68 19.12
N LEU A 344 18.78 0.73 18.18
CA LEU A 344 18.55 -0.67 18.51
C LEU A 344 19.85 -1.44 18.86
N GLY A 345 21.02 -0.84 18.69
CA GLY A 345 22.30 -1.46 19.05
C GLY A 345 22.68 -2.70 18.23
N LEU A 346 22.17 -2.83 17.01
CA LEU A 346 22.48 -3.94 16.12
C LEU A 346 23.93 -3.85 15.63
N SER A 347 24.58 -5.01 15.49
CA SER A 347 25.98 -5.11 15.03
C SER A 347 26.17 -4.93 13.52
N TYR A 348 25.07 -4.74 12.77
CA TYR A 348 25.06 -4.57 11.32
C TYR A 348 24.13 -3.43 10.91
N PRO A 349 24.33 -2.84 9.74
CA PRO A 349 23.37 -1.89 9.17
C PRO A 349 22.02 -2.57 8.92
N ALA A 350 20.98 -2.07 9.55
CA ALA A 350 19.62 -2.57 9.45
C ALA A 350 18.65 -1.48 8.99
N ARG A 351 17.41 -1.86 8.71
CA ARG A 351 16.32 -0.92 8.43
C ARG A 351 15.00 -1.42 8.98
N PHE A 352 14.10 -0.49 9.20
CA PHE A 352 12.70 -0.77 9.48
C PHE A 352 11.91 -1.08 8.21
N ASN A 353 10.87 -1.88 8.35
CA ASN A 353 9.92 -2.17 7.27
C ASN A 353 8.52 -2.40 7.85
N GLY A 354 7.55 -1.62 7.37
CA GLY A 354 6.18 -1.64 7.87
C GLY A 354 6.05 -1.08 9.28
N ILE A 355 4.90 -0.52 9.57
CA ILE A 355 4.58 0.10 10.86
C ILE A 355 3.12 -0.16 11.21
N TYR A 356 2.87 -0.41 12.48
CA TYR A 356 1.54 -0.47 13.07
C TYR A 356 1.63 0.05 14.51
N VAL A 357 0.58 0.71 15.00
CA VAL A 357 0.56 1.20 16.39
C VAL A 357 -0.62 0.61 17.12
N TYR A 358 -0.39 0.11 18.32
CA TYR A 358 -1.41 -0.49 19.16
C TYR A 358 -1.01 -0.47 20.63
N GLN A 359 -1.91 -0.01 21.50
CA GLN A 359 -1.76 0.01 22.96
C GLN A 359 -0.41 0.55 23.44
N GLY A 360 -0.04 1.75 22.95
CA GLY A 360 1.19 2.42 23.36
C GLY A 360 2.48 1.81 22.81
N LYS A 361 2.40 0.90 21.86
CA LYS A 361 3.55 0.29 21.18
C LYS A 361 3.51 0.53 19.67
N VAL A 362 4.66 0.85 19.09
CA VAL A 362 4.88 0.69 17.66
C VAL A 362 5.31 -0.75 17.40
N LEU A 363 4.63 -1.43 16.51
CA LEU A 363 5.07 -2.67 15.90
C LEU A 363 5.74 -2.35 14.58
N THR A 364 6.88 -2.93 14.35
CA THR A 364 7.62 -2.79 13.09
C THR A 364 8.42 -4.07 12.81
N MET A 365 8.98 -4.15 11.65
CA MET A 365 9.90 -5.23 11.30
C MET A 365 11.29 -4.64 11.08
N VAL A 366 12.30 -5.33 11.56
CA VAL A 366 13.70 -4.96 11.41
C VAL A 366 14.38 -6.05 10.60
N SER A 367 15.23 -5.68 9.64
CA SER A 367 16.01 -6.67 8.92
C SER A 367 16.85 -7.50 9.91
N ALA A 368 16.72 -8.82 9.83
CA ALA A 368 17.40 -9.76 10.74
C ALA A 368 18.90 -9.93 10.41
N HIS A 369 19.31 -9.45 9.23
CA HIS A 369 20.69 -9.51 8.73
C HIS A 369 21.02 -8.19 8.04
N GLN A 370 22.32 -7.97 7.79
CA GLN A 370 22.75 -6.91 6.89
C GLN A 370 22.15 -7.16 5.50
N LEU A 371 21.43 -6.16 4.98
CA LEU A 371 20.82 -6.25 3.67
C LEU A 371 21.88 -6.00 2.59
N SER A 372 21.95 -6.88 1.61
CA SER A 372 22.75 -6.67 0.41
C SER A 372 22.04 -5.67 -0.53
N ALA A 373 22.80 -4.85 -1.22
CA ALA A 373 22.30 -4.07 -2.35
C ALA A 373 21.85 -4.96 -3.52
N ILE A 374 22.35 -6.22 -3.56
CA ILE A 374 22.00 -7.22 -4.56
C ILE A 374 20.82 -8.02 -4.05
N ARG A 375 19.64 -7.82 -4.64
CA ARG A 375 18.38 -8.42 -4.18
C ARG A 375 18.38 -9.95 -4.14
N SER A 376 19.13 -10.61 -5.03
CA SER A 376 19.27 -12.06 -5.06
C SER A 376 20.04 -12.66 -3.87
N GLU A 377 20.76 -11.81 -3.14
CA GLU A 377 21.55 -12.21 -1.96
C GLU A 377 20.81 -12.02 -0.65
N ILE A 378 19.58 -11.44 -0.69
CA ILE A 378 18.78 -11.21 0.50
C ILE A 378 18.20 -12.55 0.98
N PRO A 379 18.44 -12.97 2.22
CA PRO A 379 17.87 -14.19 2.78
C PRO A 379 16.34 -14.20 2.72
N GLN A 380 15.74 -15.39 2.63
CA GLN A 380 14.29 -15.52 2.54
C GLN A 380 13.57 -15.08 3.82
N ASP A 381 14.10 -15.47 4.99
CA ASP A 381 13.53 -15.12 6.29
C ASP A 381 14.40 -14.01 6.91
N GLU A 382 14.16 -12.79 6.51
CA GLU A 382 15.09 -11.67 6.80
C GLU A 382 14.53 -10.64 7.75
N TRP A 383 13.27 -10.74 8.18
CA TRP A 383 12.59 -9.70 8.95
C TRP A 383 12.15 -10.20 10.33
N GLN A 384 12.71 -9.61 11.39
CA GLN A 384 12.31 -9.85 12.75
C GLN A 384 11.28 -8.80 13.19
N TYR A 385 10.20 -9.24 13.84
CA TYR A 385 9.26 -8.33 14.47
C TYR A 385 9.85 -7.70 15.72
N TYR A 386 9.61 -6.41 15.89
CA TYR A 386 9.98 -5.61 17.05
C TYR A 386 8.78 -4.85 17.57
N THR A 387 8.78 -4.63 18.87
CA THR A 387 7.96 -3.62 19.53
C THR A 387 8.83 -2.48 19.99
N ILE A 388 8.29 -1.26 19.91
CA ILE A 388 8.93 -0.04 20.40
C ILE A 388 7.93 0.66 21.31
N ASP A 389 8.29 0.88 22.54
CA ASP A 389 7.46 1.59 23.52
C ASP A 389 7.38 3.08 23.17
N LEU A 390 6.18 3.63 23.06
CA LEU A 390 5.97 5.01 22.62
C LEU A 390 6.50 6.05 23.62
N ALA A 391 6.45 5.74 24.92
CA ALA A 391 6.86 6.66 25.95
C ALA A 391 8.40 6.64 26.16
N THR A 392 8.98 5.45 26.20
CA THR A 392 10.42 5.28 26.50
C THR A 392 11.28 5.18 25.23
N ARG A 393 10.66 4.87 24.09
CA ARG A 393 11.33 4.56 22.81
C ARG A 393 12.20 3.30 22.88
N HIS A 394 12.06 2.51 23.93
CA HIS A 394 12.76 1.24 24.04
C HIS A 394 12.23 0.24 23.00
N ALA A 395 13.15 -0.36 22.25
CA ALA A 395 12.85 -1.33 21.20
C ALA A 395 13.32 -2.73 21.62
N GLU A 396 12.47 -3.72 21.42
CA GLU A 396 12.78 -5.12 21.71
C GLU A 396 12.21 -6.05 20.63
N PRO A 397 12.92 -7.15 20.28
CA PRO A 397 12.42 -8.14 19.37
C PRO A 397 11.29 -8.96 20.01
N ILE A 398 10.30 -9.34 19.22
CA ILE A 398 9.29 -10.34 19.63
C ILE A 398 9.97 -11.72 19.58
N ALA A 399 10.51 -12.15 20.72
CA ALA A 399 11.35 -13.36 20.81
C ALA A 399 10.60 -14.66 20.50
N SER A 400 9.27 -14.67 20.65
CA SER A 400 8.42 -15.81 20.28
C SER A 400 8.26 -16.02 18.78
N LEU A 401 8.67 -15.05 17.95
CA LEU A 401 8.64 -15.14 16.49
C LEU A 401 10.07 -15.24 15.94
N ARG A 402 10.30 -16.22 15.07
CA ARG A 402 11.52 -16.27 14.25
C ARG A 402 11.43 -15.20 13.13
N PRO A 403 12.54 -14.85 12.46
CA PRO A 403 12.49 -13.98 11.30
C PRO A 403 11.48 -14.49 10.25
N SER A 404 10.73 -13.60 9.70
CA SER A 404 9.76 -13.87 8.63
C SER A 404 10.35 -13.59 7.26
N SER A 405 9.79 -14.20 6.24
CA SER A 405 10.19 -13.96 4.86
C SER A 405 10.02 -12.50 4.47
N ALA A 406 10.87 -12.07 3.52
CA ALA A 406 10.82 -10.74 2.97
C ALA A 406 9.40 -10.33 2.54
N PHE A 407 8.99 -9.18 3.00
CA PHE A 407 7.76 -8.58 2.55
C PHE A 407 7.97 -7.85 1.24
N ARG A 408 7.00 -7.99 0.39
CA ARG A 408 6.83 -6.98 -0.62
C ARG A 408 6.17 -5.76 0.02
N GLN A 409 6.55 -4.65 -0.51
CA GLN A 409 6.04 -3.34 -0.16
C GLN A 409 4.50 -3.34 -0.24
N GLY A 410 3.85 -2.66 0.67
CA GLY A 410 2.40 -2.45 0.67
C GLY A 410 1.55 -3.51 1.37
N VAL A 411 2.13 -4.45 2.11
CA VAL A 411 1.35 -5.38 2.94
C VAL A 411 1.25 -4.90 4.38
N ASN A 412 0.08 -5.06 4.98
CA ASN A 412 -0.11 -4.78 6.40
C ASN A 412 0.64 -5.79 7.27
N ILE A 413 1.51 -5.30 8.13
CA ILE A 413 2.26 -6.17 9.06
C ILE A 413 1.40 -6.65 10.23
N ALA A 414 0.34 -5.90 10.54
CA ALA A 414 -0.58 -6.22 11.63
C ALA A 414 -1.99 -5.71 11.35
N THR A 415 -2.95 -6.24 12.08
CA THR A 415 -4.35 -5.78 12.09
C THR A 415 -4.96 -6.08 13.46
N VAL A 416 -5.94 -5.27 13.87
CA VAL A 416 -6.72 -5.52 15.09
C VAL A 416 -8.11 -5.98 14.70
N ILE A 417 -8.55 -7.10 15.26
CA ILE A 417 -9.88 -7.66 15.07
C ILE A 417 -10.43 -8.07 16.44
N ASP A 418 -11.58 -7.54 16.79
CA ASP A 418 -12.25 -7.80 18.09
C ASP A 418 -11.34 -7.57 19.30
N GLY A 419 -10.55 -6.47 19.25
CA GLY A 419 -9.61 -6.10 20.31
C GLY A 419 -8.37 -7.00 20.41
N ARG A 420 -8.18 -7.93 19.48
CA ARG A 420 -6.98 -8.77 19.40
C ARG A 420 -6.09 -8.32 18.27
N LEU A 421 -4.81 -8.25 18.54
CA LEU A 421 -3.79 -7.90 17.57
C LEU A 421 -3.31 -9.15 16.83
N TYR A 422 -3.38 -9.12 15.51
CA TYR A 422 -2.92 -10.17 14.61
C TYR A 422 -1.70 -9.67 13.84
N LEU A 423 -0.60 -10.40 13.96
CA LEU A 423 0.62 -10.15 13.19
C LEU A 423 0.61 -11.03 11.94
N ARG A 424 0.83 -10.43 10.79
CA ARG A 424 1.04 -11.17 9.55
C ARG A 424 2.37 -11.90 9.61
N TYR A 425 2.38 -13.19 9.42
CA TYR A 425 3.59 -13.98 9.47
C TYR A 425 3.68 -14.95 8.29
N VAL A 426 4.73 -14.79 7.51
CA VAL A 426 5.03 -15.66 6.38
C VAL A 426 6.45 -16.17 6.51
N ARG A 427 6.62 -17.48 6.46
CA ARG A 427 7.90 -18.14 6.46
C ARG A 427 7.94 -19.20 5.37
N THR A 428 8.87 -19.05 4.44
CA THR A 428 8.99 -19.93 3.28
C THR A 428 10.11 -20.94 3.42
N SER A 429 10.91 -20.88 4.48
CA SER A 429 11.98 -21.83 4.74
C SER A 429 11.41 -23.24 4.99
N SER A 430 12.13 -24.27 4.54
CA SER A 430 11.71 -25.67 4.66
C SER A 430 11.59 -26.18 6.10
N GLU A 431 12.22 -25.54 7.06
CA GLU A 431 12.28 -26.00 8.46
C GLU A 431 11.03 -25.72 9.29
N ALA A 432 10.15 -24.90 8.91
CA ALA A 432 8.83 -24.67 9.52
C ALA A 432 8.06 -23.64 8.67
N PRO A 433 7.54 -24.04 7.52
CA PRO A 433 6.81 -23.12 6.66
C PRO A 433 5.53 -22.66 7.36
N TYR A 434 5.23 -21.39 7.22
CA TYR A 434 4.00 -20.79 7.75
C TYR A 434 3.52 -19.69 6.81
N ASN A 435 2.23 -19.58 6.65
CA ASN A 435 1.60 -18.54 5.84
C ASN A 435 0.28 -18.14 6.47
N GLY A 436 0.28 -17.12 7.32
CA GLY A 436 -0.92 -16.78 8.07
C GLY A 436 -0.70 -15.66 9.07
N TYR A 437 -1.36 -15.78 10.21
CA TYR A 437 -1.37 -14.79 11.27
C TYR A 437 -1.08 -15.42 12.62
N TYR A 438 -0.39 -14.67 13.46
CA TYR A 438 -0.21 -14.91 14.88
C TYR A 438 -1.00 -13.87 15.66
N THR A 439 -1.65 -14.25 16.75
CA THR A 439 -2.09 -13.29 17.75
C THR A 439 -0.90 -12.84 18.59
N TYR A 440 -0.88 -11.58 18.97
CA TYR A 440 0.15 -11.02 19.84
C TYR A 440 -0.48 -10.37 21.04
N ASP A 441 -0.04 -10.78 22.21
CA ASP A 441 -0.42 -10.16 23.48
C ASP A 441 0.64 -9.13 23.88
N VAL A 442 0.27 -7.85 23.83
CA VAL A 442 1.15 -6.73 24.14
C VAL A 442 1.62 -6.74 25.59
N ALA A 443 0.78 -7.24 26.52
CA ALA A 443 1.09 -7.26 27.94
C ALA A 443 2.15 -8.31 28.30
N THR A 444 2.12 -9.47 27.63
CA THR A 444 3.07 -10.55 27.88
C THR A 444 4.22 -10.59 26.90
N GLY A 445 4.14 -9.83 25.81
CA GLY A 445 5.15 -9.85 24.73
C GLY A 445 5.19 -11.16 23.94
N HIS A 446 4.12 -11.96 24.00
CA HIS A 446 4.10 -13.30 23.41
C HIS A 446 3.17 -13.40 22.18
N ALA A 447 3.68 -14.04 21.13
CA ALA A 447 2.90 -14.35 19.93
C ALA A 447 2.57 -15.84 19.86
N THR A 448 1.31 -16.15 19.50
CA THR A 448 0.82 -17.53 19.32
C THR A 448 0.19 -17.68 17.93
N PRO A 449 0.32 -18.86 17.28
CA PRO A 449 -0.34 -19.10 16.00
C PRO A 449 -1.84 -18.86 16.09
N ALA A 450 -2.40 -18.08 15.17
CA ALA A 450 -3.83 -17.83 15.08
C ALA A 450 -4.48 -18.71 14.02
N PHE A 451 -4.03 -18.57 12.78
CA PHE A 451 -4.44 -19.42 11.67
C PHE A 451 -3.44 -19.33 10.52
N SER A 452 -3.43 -20.36 9.68
CA SER A 452 -2.63 -20.39 8.46
C SER A 452 -3.46 -20.80 7.25
N VAL A 453 -2.97 -20.44 6.07
CA VAL A 453 -3.54 -20.83 4.78
C VAL A 453 -2.50 -21.52 3.92
N ALA A 454 -2.95 -22.36 3.01
CA ALA A 454 -2.06 -23.11 2.13
C ALA A 454 -1.25 -22.16 1.23
N LEU A 455 0.06 -22.43 1.07
CA LEU A 455 0.95 -21.61 0.23
C LEU A 455 0.53 -21.56 -1.24
N GLN A 456 -0.12 -22.61 -1.75
CA GLN A 456 -0.69 -22.62 -3.11
C GLN A 456 -1.81 -21.58 -3.32
N SER A 457 -2.42 -21.13 -2.25
CA SER A 457 -3.42 -20.04 -2.28
C SER A 457 -2.78 -18.65 -2.41
N GLY A 458 -1.46 -18.56 -2.40
CA GLY A 458 -0.70 -17.32 -2.34
C GLY A 458 -0.32 -16.92 -0.91
N TYR A 459 0.59 -15.97 -0.80
CA TYR A 459 1.03 -15.43 0.48
C TYR A 459 -0.03 -14.47 1.04
N VAL A 460 -0.34 -14.60 2.33
CA VAL A 460 -1.23 -13.65 3.00
C VAL A 460 -0.67 -12.22 2.90
N ALA A 461 -1.52 -11.26 2.57
CA ALA A 461 -1.15 -9.86 2.40
C ALA A 461 -1.85 -8.95 3.41
N ASP A 462 -3.14 -9.15 3.63
CA ASP A 462 -3.91 -8.36 4.59
C ASP A 462 -5.13 -9.14 5.08
N PHE A 463 -5.64 -8.76 6.25
CA PHE A 463 -6.77 -9.39 6.88
C PHE A 463 -7.60 -8.32 7.60
N LYS A 464 -8.90 -8.24 7.28
CA LYS A 464 -9.82 -7.25 7.83
C LYS A 464 -11.11 -7.91 8.27
N LYS A 465 -11.74 -7.32 9.29
CA LYS A 465 -13.13 -7.58 9.66
C LYS A 465 -13.98 -6.45 9.10
N ILE A 466 -15.09 -6.79 8.51
CA ILE A 466 -16.12 -5.84 8.07
C ILE A 466 -17.48 -6.26 8.62
N THR A 467 -18.33 -5.29 8.83
CA THR A 467 -19.75 -5.53 9.16
C THR A 467 -20.58 -5.20 7.93
N LEU A 468 -21.36 -6.15 7.45
CA LEU A 468 -22.24 -5.93 6.31
C LEU A 468 -23.36 -4.98 6.70
N THR A 469 -23.34 -3.78 6.15
CA THR A 469 -24.43 -2.82 6.29
C THR A 469 -25.40 -2.95 5.12
N PRO A 470 -26.73 -2.77 5.35
CA PRO A 470 -27.68 -2.69 4.27
C PRO A 470 -27.26 -1.60 3.29
N GLN A 471 -27.16 -1.92 2.02
CA GLN A 471 -27.03 -0.88 1.00
C GLN A 471 -28.33 -0.09 0.96
N PRO A 472 -28.32 1.24 1.02
CA PRO A 472 -29.50 2.03 0.73
C PRO A 472 -29.94 1.72 -0.70
N ARG A 473 -31.18 1.33 -0.86
CA ARG A 473 -31.82 1.08 -2.18
C ARG A 473 -31.95 2.37 -2.97
#